data_2706bfff4a83886efb948480d10f5d14
#
_entry.id   2706bfff4a83886efb948480d10f5d14
#
_cell.length_a   1.000
_cell.length_b   1.000
_cell.length_c   1.000
_cell.angle_alpha   90.00
_cell.angle_beta   90.00
_cell.angle_gamma   90.00
#
_symmetry.space_group_name_H-M   'P 1'
#
loop_
_entity.id
_entity.type
_entity.pdbx_description
1 polymer ?
#
loop_
_entity_poly.entity_id
_entity_poly.type
_entity_poly.pdbx_seq_one_letter_code
_entity_poly.pdbx_strand_id
1 'polypeptide(L)'
;MKVKKRIHIAPVGFEIDRIVIPAIEYNADKVYLLVHNNKAEDKAGAYVTRITNELKKNKIETEKVFANWRDVESITKEARKLFLELAGNDIYVNIASGSKNHAIALDRAIMTLDDQSNIREFYAESEAYEGFKPGKEQLSKGVREVKEIPKRKMVLPNEKLLGALTIIRDYNVNEGGCARSCKKDHEHIKKRIKKKQLADFCIEQGFLPAGGNKLTSLDKNIIQKLVDKWDFIRIEKIGQSYYVGLTPQGEAHVHEMTS
;
A
#
# COMPACT_ATOMS: atom_id res chain seq x y z
N MET A 1 -30.44 -6.38 9.37
CA MET A 1 -29.73 -5.90 8.14
C MET A 1 -28.74 -4.82 8.56
N LYS A 2 -27.44 -4.95 8.23
CA LYS A 2 -26.52 -3.83 8.37
C LYS A 2 -26.83 -2.81 7.27
N VAL A 3 -27.13 -1.57 7.64
CA VAL A 3 -27.29 -0.48 6.68
C VAL A 3 -25.92 -0.13 6.13
N LYS A 4 -25.81 -0.10 4.81
CA LYS A 4 -24.59 0.27 4.11
C LYS A 4 -24.34 1.77 4.29
N LYS A 5 -23.14 2.13 4.81
CA LYS A 5 -22.77 3.52 5.04
C LYS A 5 -21.96 4.08 3.86
N ARG A 6 -22.06 5.37 3.63
CA ARG A 6 -21.20 6.14 2.72
C ARG A 6 -20.00 6.67 3.50
N ILE A 7 -18.85 6.09 3.26
CA ILE A 7 -17.62 6.40 3.96
C ILE A 7 -16.70 7.17 3.03
N HIS A 8 -16.26 8.35 3.45
CA HIS A 8 -15.22 9.09 2.74
C HIS A 8 -13.87 8.90 3.42
N ILE A 9 -12.81 8.82 2.61
CA ILE A 9 -11.43 8.73 3.08
C ILE A 9 -10.67 9.85 2.39
N ALA A 10 -10.06 10.74 3.16
CA ALA A 10 -9.38 11.91 2.64
C ALA A 10 -8.07 12.20 3.39
N PRO A 11 -6.94 12.35 2.70
CA PRO A 11 -5.71 12.83 3.31
C PRO A 11 -5.82 14.32 3.61
N VAL A 12 -5.30 14.72 4.78
CA VAL A 12 -5.33 16.14 5.18
C VAL A 12 -4.04 16.83 4.78
N GLY A 13 -4.19 17.84 3.95
CA GLY A 13 -3.16 18.82 3.62
C GLY A 13 -3.57 20.22 4.08
N PHE A 14 -3.32 21.20 3.22
CA PHE A 14 -3.65 22.61 3.48
C PHE A 14 -4.96 23.05 2.80
N GLU A 15 -5.88 22.11 2.56
CA GLU A 15 -7.14 22.32 1.86
C GLU A 15 -8.31 21.82 2.71
N ILE A 16 -9.38 22.57 2.72
CA ILE A 16 -10.59 22.28 3.48
C ILE A 16 -11.74 21.95 2.52
N ASP A 17 -12.02 22.86 1.58
CA ASP A 17 -13.17 22.77 0.70
C ASP A 17 -13.15 21.47 -0.13
N ARG A 18 -11.99 21.07 -0.62
CA ARG A 18 -11.81 19.83 -1.40
C ARG A 18 -12.09 18.55 -0.61
N ILE A 19 -12.17 18.63 0.72
CA ILE A 19 -12.54 17.51 1.59
C ILE A 19 -14.01 17.66 2.02
N VAL A 20 -14.38 18.83 2.48
CA VAL A 20 -15.69 19.09 3.09
C VAL A 20 -16.81 19.10 2.07
N ILE A 21 -16.63 19.82 0.95
CA ILE A 21 -17.69 19.96 -0.07
C ILE A 21 -18.09 18.59 -0.65
N PRO A 22 -17.17 17.74 -1.16
CA PRO A 22 -17.56 16.43 -1.66
C PRO A 22 -18.19 15.53 -0.60
N ALA A 23 -17.73 15.61 0.67
CA ALA A 23 -18.31 14.81 1.74
C ALA A 23 -19.78 15.20 2.01
N ILE A 24 -20.12 16.49 1.92
CA ILE A 24 -21.49 16.97 2.07
C ILE A 24 -22.33 16.60 0.84
N GLU A 25 -21.85 16.87 -0.37
CA GLU A 25 -22.58 16.63 -1.62
C GLU A 25 -22.92 15.17 -1.84
N TYR A 26 -21.99 14.25 -1.52
CA TYR A 26 -22.22 12.81 -1.59
C TYR A 26 -22.86 12.22 -0.34
N ASN A 27 -23.32 13.08 0.61
CA ASN A 27 -24.00 12.69 1.84
C ASN A 27 -23.20 11.62 2.63
N ALA A 28 -21.95 11.90 2.93
CA ALA A 28 -21.12 11.01 3.72
C ALA A 28 -21.71 10.79 5.11
N ASP A 29 -21.76 9.55 5.57
CA ASP A 29 -22.09 9.23 6.96
C ASP A 29 -20.89 9.45 7.87
N LYS A 30 -19.67 9.19 7.33
CA LYS A 30 -18.42 9.31 8.07
C LYS A 30 -17.25 9.63 7.15
N VAL A 31 -16.31 10.43 7.66
CA VAL A 31 -15.04 10.75 6.97
C VAL A 31 -13.86 10.29 7.80
N TYR A 32 -13.02 9.45 7.21
CA TYR A 32 -11.71 9.11 7.74
C TYR A 32 -10.68 10.10 7.21
N LEU A 33 -10.01 10.80 8.13
CA LEU A 33 -9.00 11.79 7.82
C LEU A 33 -7.61 11.17 8.01
N LEU A 34 -6.84 11.00 6.92
CA LEU A 34 -5.46 10.57 7.01
C LEU A 34 -4.60 11.75 7.47
N VAL A 35 -3.98 11.60 8.63
CA VAL A 35 -3.18 12.64 9.28
C VAL A 35 -1.78 12.11 9.62
N HIS A 36 -0.83 13.04 9.81
CA HIS A 36 0.52 12.66 10.14
C HIS A 36 0.62 12.05 11.54
N ASN A 37 1.37 10.94 11.67
CA ASN A 37 1.60 10.25 12.93
C ASN A 37 2.58 10.99 13.86
N ASN A 38 3.40 11.91 13.34
CA ASN A 38 4.32 12.74 14.14
C ASN A 38 3.79 14.16 14.27
N LYS A 39 3.30 14.52 15.47
CA LYS A 39 2.75 15.85 15.75
C LYS A 39 3.76 17.00 15.55
N ALA A 40 5.04 16.75 15.78
CA ALA A 40 6.08 17.78 15.62
C ALA A 40 6.30 18.16 14.13
N GLU A 41 6.01 17.25 13.23
CA GLU A 41 6.12 17.43 11.78
C GLU A 41 4.79 17.77 11.11
N ASP A 42 3.66 17.60 11.82
CA ASP A 42 2.32 17.85 11.29
C ASP A 42 2.05 19.36 11.16
N LYS A 43 2.16 19.87 9.94
CA LYS A 43 1.82 21.24 9.59
C LYS A 43 0.32 21.44 9.28
N ALA A 44 -0.45 20.34 9.18
CA ALA A 44 -1.84 20.34 8.78
C ALA A 44 -2.82 20.30 9.97
N GLY A 45 -2.35 20.23 11.22
CA GLY A 45 -3.20 20.06 12.39
C GLY A 45 -4.30 21.11 12.56
N ALA A 46 -4.04 22.38 12.18
CA ALA A 46 -5.05 23.44 12.18
C ALA A 46 -6.16 23.18 11.17
N TYR A 47 -5.83 22.60 10.00
CA TYR A 47 -6.78 22.23 8.96
C TYR A 47 -7.63 21.04 9.39
N VAL A 48 -7.03 20.02 10.04
CA VAL A 48 -7.78 18.91 10.63
C VAL A 48 -8.90 19.40 11.54
N THR A 49 -8.57 20.35 12.42
CA THR A 49 -9.57 20.93 13.36
C THR A 49 -10.70 21.65 12.61
N ARG A 50 -10.37 22.45 11.60
CA ARG A 50 -11.36 23.18 10.79
C ARG A 50 -12.25 22.22 10.00
N ILE A 51 -11.68 21.23 9.32
CA ILE A 51 -12.40 20.19 8.58
C ILE A 51 -13.36 19.44 9.50
N THR A 52 -12.86 18.98 10.66
CA THR A 52 -13.69 18.26 11.65
C THR A 52 -14.89 19.11 12.12
N ASN A 53 -14.67 20.40 12.37
CA ASN A 53 -15.72 21.30 12.80
C ASN A 53 -16.77 21.52 11.71
N GLU A 54 -16.36 21.70 10.45
CA GLU A 54 -17.30 21.87 9.33
C GLU A 54 -18.11 20.60 9.06
N LEU A 55 -17.47 19.43 9.08
CA LEU A 55 -18.16 18.14 8.92
C LEU A 55 -19.16 17.90 10.07
N LYS A 56 -18.78 18.22 11.31
CA LYS A 56 -19.66 18.12 12.49
C LYS A 56 -20.91 19.00 12.37
N LYS A 57 -20.80 20.22 11.84
CA LYS A 57 -21.97 21.10 11.58
C LYS A 57 -22.97 20.45 10.63
N ASN A 58 -22.48 19.63 9.71
CA ASN A 58 -23.27 18.88 8.75
C ASN A 58 -23.64 17.45 9.23
N LYS A 59 -23.45 17.17 10.53
CA LYS A 59 -23.75 15.86 11.17
C LYS A 59 -22.98 14.67 10.58
N ILE A 60 -21.80 14.92 10.01
CA ILE A 60 -20.91 13.90 9.46
C ILE A 60 -19.88 13.53 10.52
N GLU A 61 -19.79 12.25 10.85
CA GLU A 61 -18.80 11.73 11.80
C GLU A 61 -17.37 11.80 11.21
N THR A 62 -16.38 12.00 12.07
CA THR A 62 -14.97 12.00 11.65
C THR A 62 -14.13 11.08 12.51
N GLU A 63 -13.18 10.40 11.89
CA GLU A 63 -12.17 9.60 12.55
C GLU A 63 -10.79 9.87 11.93
N LYS A 64 -9.71 9.77 12.73
CA LYS A 64 -8.35 10.01 12.27
C LYS A 64 -7.63 8.69 12.06
N VAL A 65 -6.96 8.57 10.92
CA VAL A 65 -6.04 7.48 10.61
C VAL A 65 -4.64 8.06 10.52
N PHE A 66 -3.70 7.48 11.26
CA PHE A 66 -2.35 8.02 11.38
C PHE A 66 -1.39 7.26 10.46
N ALA A 67 -0.68 8.00 9.61
CA ALA A 67 0.36 7.46 8.73
C ALA A 67 1.53 8.44 8.59
N ASN A 68 2.70 7.93 8.21
CA ASN A 68 3.83 8.78 7.86
C ASN A 68 3.65 9.31 6.42
N TRP A 69 3.29 10.58 6.27
CA TRP A 69 3.06 11.19 4.95
C TRP A 69 4.28 11.21 4.02
N ARG A 70 5.50 11.00 4.54
CA ARG A 70 6.74 10.91 3.76
C ARG A 70 6.97 9.53 3.18
N ASP A 71 6.28 8.52 3.71
CA ASP A 71 6.48 7.12 3.37
C ASP A 71 5.23 6.57 2.65
N VAL A 72 5.35 6.38 1.34
CA VAL A 72 4.27 5.85 0.50
C VAL A 72 3.84 4.46 0.96
N GLU A 73 4.78 3.61 1.38
CA GLU A 73 4.47 2.25 1.84
C GLU A 73 3.66 2.27 3.14
N SER A 74 4.05 3.12 4.10
CA SER A 74 3.31 3.31 5.34
C SER A 74 1.86 3.75 5.09
N ILE A 75 1.65 4.71 4.18
CA ILE A 75 0.31 5.18 3.82
C ILE A 75 -0.48 4.07 3.11
N THR A 76 0.14 3.36 2.15
CA THR A 76 -0.49 2.27 1.39
C THR A 76 -0.98 1.17 2.33
N LYS A 77 -0.15 0.78 3.30
CA LYS A 77 -0.48 -0.22 4.31
C LYS A 77 -1.70 0.18 5.15
N GLU A 78 -1.68 1.39 5.73
CA GLU A 78 -2.79 1.87 6.57
C GLU A 78 -4.07 2.06 5.75
N ALA A 79 -3.97 2.55 4.51
CA ALA A 79 -5.11 2.69 3.61
C ALA A 79 -5.71 1.32 3.25
N ARG A 80 -4.87 0.35 2.89
CA ARG A 80 -5.31 -1.01 2.54
C ARG A 80 -6.01 -1.70 3.72
N LYS A 81 -5.44 -1.59 4.93
CA LYS A 81 -6.06 -2.09 6.16
C LYS A 81 -7.44 -1.48 6.36
N LEU A 82 -7.55 -0.15 6.24
CA LEU A 82 -8.81 0.57 6.39
C LEU A 82 -9.86 0.12 5.35
N PHE A 83 -9.47 -0.06 4.08
CA PHE A 83 -10.39 -0.53 3.04
C PHE A 83 -10.95 -1.93 3.36
N LEU A 84 -10.13 -2.83 3.87
CA LEU A 84 -10.56 -4.18 4.27
C LEU A 84 -11.49 -4.13 5.49
N GLU A 85 -11.21 -3.31 6.50
CA GLU A 85 -12.06 -3.12 7.68
C GLU A 85 -13.43 -2.51 7.32
N LEU A 86 -13.46 -1.67 6.30
CA LEU A 86 -14.67 -1.00 5.82
C LEU A 86 -15.42 -1.77 4.73
N ALA A 87 -14.99 -2.99 4.42
CA ALA A 87 -15.65 -3.83 3.43
C ALA A 87 -17.17 -3.94 3.70
N GLY A 88 -17.97 -3.86 2.64
CA GLY A 88 -19.43 -3.87 2.74
C GLY A 88 -20.09 -2.48 2.85
N ASN A 89 -19.31 -1.40 2.99
CA ASN A 89 -19.78 -0.02 2.86
C ASN A 89 -19.49 0.55 1.47
N ASP A 90 -20.08 1.69 1.11
CA ASP A 90 -19.70 2.47 -0.07
C ASP A 90 -18.54 3.40 0.32
N ILE A 91 -17.38 3.20 -0.27
CA ILE A 91 -16.15 3.90 0.07
C ILE A 91 -15.80 4.90 -1.03
N TYR A 92 -15.64 6.16 -0.66
CA TYR A 92 -15.25 7.26 -1.54
C TYR A 92 -13.86 7.74 -1.14
N VAL A 93 -12.88 7.55 -2.01
CA VAL A 93 -11.48 7.88 -1.74
C VAL A 93 -11.09 9.16 -2.45
N ASN A 94 -10.82 10.20 -1.67
CA ASN A 94 -10.43 11.51 -2.17
C ASN A 94 -8.91 11.59 -2.32
N ILE A 95 -8.40 11.72 -3.55
CA ILE A 95 -6.98 11.90 -3.83
C ILE A 95 -6.59 13.35 -4.15
N ALA A 96 -7.52 14.28 -3.96
CA ALA A 96 -7.31 15.67 -4.34
C ALA A 96 -6.58 16.50 -3.29
N SER A 97 -6.56 16.06 -2.03
CA SER A 97 -5.93 16.76 -0.91
C SER A 97 -4.73 15.99 -0.36
N GLY A 98 -4.00 16.57 0.57
CA GLY A 98 -2.78 15.98 1.13
C GLY A 98 -1.56 16.19 0.23
N SER A 99 -0.59 15.29 0.35
CA SER A 99 0.61 15.29 -0.48
C SER A 99 0.46 14.38 -1.71
N LYS A 100 1.38 14.51 -2.67
CA LYS A 100 1.46 13.57 -3.80
C LYS A 100 1.66 12.12 -3.34
N ASN A 101 2.38 11.91 -2.24
CA ASN A 101 2.57 10.58 -1.67
C ASN A 101 1.24 9.95 -1.23
N HIS A 102 0.32 10.74 -0.68
CA HIS A 102 -1.02 10.25 -0.32
C HIS A 102 -1.80 9.79 -1.56
N ALA A 103 -1.82 10.59 -2.63
CA ALA A 103 -2.53 10.22 -3.85
C ALA A 103 -1.98 8.92 -4.45
N ILE A 104 -0.64 8.80 -4.57
CA ILE A 104 0.02 7.59 -5.06
C ILE A 104 -0.28 6.38 -4.18
N ALA A 105 -0.23 6.55 -2.86
CA ALA A 105 -0.43 5.46 -1.92
C ALA A 105 -1.88 4.97 -1.89
N LEU A 106 -2.85 5.87 -1.95
CA LEU A 106 -4.27 5.53 -1.97
C LEU A 106 -4.65 4.79 -3.26
N ASP A 107 -4.24 5.32 -4.43
CA ASP A 107 -4.44 4.65 -5.72
C ASP A 107 -3.80 3.23 -5.71
N ARG A 108 -2.55 3.13 -5.25
CA ARG A 108 -1.86 1.84 -5.12
C ARG A 108 -2.60 0.88 -4.20
N ALA A 109 -3.07 1.36 -3.03
CA ALA A 109 -3.81 0.53 -2.09
C ALA A 109 -5.10 -0.02 -2.72
N ILE A 110 -5.84 0.81 -3.48
CA ILE A 110 -7.04 0.37 -4.20
C ILE A 110 -6.69 -0.67 -5.26
N MET A 111 -5.67 -0.42 -6.10
CA MET A 111 -5.26 -1.34 -7.17
C MET A 111 -4.87 -2.74 -6.67
N THR A 112 -4.43 -2.87 -5.41
CA THR A 112 -4.03 -4.15 -4.79
C THR A 112 -5.19 -4.94 -4.18
N LEU A 113 -6.41 -4.41 -4.15
CA LEU A 113 -7.57 -5.10 -3.63
C LEU A 113 -8.16 -6.07 -4.66
N ASP A 114 -8.60 -7.25 -4.20
CA ASP A 114 -9.26 -8.23 -5.04
C ASP A 114 -10.64 -7.77 -5.50
N ASP A 115 -11.40 -7.17 -4.59
CA ASP A 115 -12.71 -6.58 -4.88
C ASP A 115 -12.67 -5.06 -4.63
N GLN A 116 -12.90 -4.30 -5.69
CA GLN A 116 -12.99 -2.85 -5.70
C GLN A 116 -14.42 -2.35 -5.98
N SER A 117 -15.41 -3.24 -5.98
CA SER A 117 -16.77 -2.92 -6.46
C SER A 117 -17.43 -1.79 -5.68
N ASN A 118 -17.13 -1.71 -4.39
CA ASN A 118 -17.67 -0.74 -3.45
C ASN A 118 -16.80 0.52 -3.25
N ILE A 119 -15.68 0.63 -3.97
CA ILE A 119 -14.76 1.77 -3.85
C ILE A 119 -14.88 2.68 -5.08
N ARG A 120 -14.95 3.97 -4.83
CA ARG A 120 -14.91 5.04 -5.84
C ARG A 120 -13.79 6.00 -5.49
N GLU A 121 -12.77 6.05 -6.32
CA GLU A 121 -11.70 7.02 -6.22
C GLU A 121 -12.06 8.27 -7.01
N PHE A 122 -11.79 9.45 -6.43
CA PHE A 122 -12.13 10.71 -7.08
C PHE A 122 -11.12 11.83 -6.80
N TYR A 123 -11.10 12.76 -7.73
CA TYR A 123 -10.34 14.00 -7.63
C TYR A 123 -11.29 15.19 -7.62
N ALA A 124 -11.31 15.95 -6.52
CA ALA A 124 -12.06 17.20 -6.40
C ALA A 124 -11.23 18.36 -6.98
N GLU A 125 -11.60 18.85 -8.16
CA GLU A 125 -10.93 20.00 -8.80
C GLU A 125 -11.35 21.31 -8.11
N SER A 126 -10.37 22.11 -7.68
CA SER A 126 -10.66 23.41 -7.08
C SER A 126 -11.13 24.45 -8.10
N GLU A 127 -11.99 25.38 -7.65
CA GLU A 127 -12.39 26.53 -8.47
C GLU A 127 -11.24 27.52 -8.65
N ALA A 128 -10.49 27.79 -7.57
CA ALA A 128 -9.40 28.75 -7.57
C ALA A 128 -8.26 28.34 -6.64
N TYR A 129 -7.05 28.78 -7.00
CA TYR A 129 -5.89 28.78 -6.12
C TYR A 129 -5.58 30.21 -5.73
N GLU A 130 -5.67 30.51 -4.43
CA GLU A 130 -5.42 31.83 -3.88
C GLU A 130 -4.00 31.92 -3.30
N GLY A 131 -3.54 33.15 -2.98
CA GLY A 131 -2.29 33.37 -2.29
C GLY A 131 -2.25 32.66 -0.93
N PHE A 132 -1.31 31.74 -0.75
CA PHE A 132 -1.29 30.82 0.36
C PHE A 132 -0.49 31.37 1.56
N LYS A 133 -1.13 31.50 2.71
CA LYS A 133 -0.51 31.76 4.01
C LYS A 133 -0.70 30.53 4.92
N PRO A 134 0.35 29.72 5.16
CA PRO A 134 0.25 28.52 5.98
C PRO A 134 -0.38 28.78 7.35
N GLY A 135 -1.33 27.93 7.75
CA GLY A 135 -2.02 27.99 9.04
C GLY A 135 -3.18 28.96 9.13
N LYS A 136 -3.31 29.91 8.20
CA LYS A 136 -4.39 30.91 8.18
C LYS A 136 -5.39 30.69 7.05
N GLU A 137 -4.89 30.43 5.86
CA GLU A 137 -5.68 30.30 4.63
C GLU A 137 -5.53 28.89 4.06
N GLN A 138 -6.53 28.39 3.37
CA GLN A 138 -6.40 27.16 2.60
C GLN A 138 -5.71 27.44 1.26
N LEU A 139 -5.08 26.40 0.70
CA LEU A 139 -4.33 26.52 -0.55
C LEU A 139 -5.23 26.76 -1.76
N SER A 140 -6.42 26.19 -1.75
CA SER A 140 -7.41 26.31 -2.81
C SER A 140 -8.79 26.62 -2.23
N LYS A 141 -9.71 27.11 -3.06
CA LYS A 141 -11.06 27.52 -2.66
C LYS A 141 -12.09 26.92 -3.60
N GLY A 142 -13.18 26.45 -3.01
CA GLY A 142 -14.29 25.84 -3.73
C GLY A 142 -13.95 24.50 -4.37
N VAL A 143 -14.95 23.89 -4.97
CA VAL A 143 -14.84 22.69 -5.80
C VAL A 143 -15.63 22.96 -7.08
N ARG A 144 -14.92 22.96 -8.22
CA ARG A 144 -15.53 23.14 -9.54
C ARG A 144 -16.22 21.88 -10.02
N GLU A 145 -15.54 20.75 -9.84
CA GLU A 145 -15.97 19.46 -10.35
C GLU A 145 -15.34 18.33 -9.54
N VAL A 146 -16.07 17.24 -9.36
CA VAL A 146 -15.56 15.99 -8.81
C VAL A 146 -15.42 14.97 -9.94
N LYS A 147 -14.18 14.60 -10.27
CA LYS A 147 -13.84 13.65 -11.33
C LYS A 147 -13.59 12.28 -10.75
N GLU A 148 -14.39 11.30 -11.12
CA GLU A 148 -14.13 9.89 -10.76
C GLU A 148 -12.90 9.38 -11.52
N ILE A 149 -12.00 8.70 -10.81
CA ILE A 149 -10.81 8.06 -11.39
C ILE A 149 -11.20 6.66 -11.86
N PRO A 150 -10.93 6.30 -13.14
CA PRO A 150 -11.25 4.98 -13.64
C PRO A 150 -10.52 3.88 -12.88
N LYS A 151 -11.26 2.85 -12.46
CA LYS A 151 -10.71 1.71 -11.74
C LYS A 151 -9.68 0.96 -12.56
N ARG A 152 -8.58 0.60 -11.90
CA ARG A 152 -7.54 -0.29 -12.45
C ARG A 152 -7.24 -1.38 -11.45
N LYS A 153 -6.94 -2.57 -11.93
CA LYS A 153 -6.50 -3.68 -11.08
C LYS A 153 -5.05 -4.01 -11.39
N MET A 154 -4.23 -4.05 -10.36
CA MET A 154 -2.88 -4.56 -10.49
C MET A 154 -2.93 -6.09 -10.53
N VAL A 155 -2.23 -6.70 -11.49
CA VAL A 155 -2.08 -8.16 -11.51
C VAL A 155 -1.02 -8.53 -10.48
N LEU A 156 -1.48 -9.02 -9.34
CA LEU A 156 -0.61 -9.45 -8.24
C LEU A 156 -0.16 -10.91 -8.40
N PRO A 157 0.98 -11.29 -7.80
CA PRO A 157 1.32 -12.69 -7.60
C PRO A 157 0.22 -13.41 -6.84
N ASN A 158 -0.08 -14.65 -7.24
CA ASN A 158 -1.02 -15.48 -6.50
C ASN A 158 -0.43 -15.93 -5.15
N GLU A 159 -1.26 -16.51 -4.28
CA GLU A 159 -0.86 -16.96 -2.94
C GLU A 159 0.42 -17.81 -2.92
N LYS A 160 0.62 -18.71 -3.88
CA LYS A 160 1.82 -19.54 -3.96
C LYS A 160 3.08 -18.72 -4.23
N LEU A 161 2.98 -17.74 -5.11
CA LEU A 161 4.09 -16.84 -5.44
C LEU A 161 4.36 -15.88 -4.28
N LEU A 162 3.34 -15.35 -3.64
CA LEU A 162 3.47 -14.51 -2.44
C LEU A 162 4.07 -15.31 -1.29
N GLY A 163 3.61 -16.55 -1.06
CA GLY A 163 4.20 -17.46 -0.08
C GLY A 163 5.69 -17.75 -0.31
N ALA A 164 6.09 -17.95 -1.57
CA ALA A 164 7.49 -18.12 -1.92
C ALA A 164 8.32 -16.85 -1.63
N LEU A 165 7.79 -15.65 -1.93
CA LEU A 165 8.44 -14.39 -1.57
C LEU A 165 8.59 -14.22 -0.06
N THR A 166 7.56 -14.59 0.71
CA THR A 166 7.58 -14.57 2.18
C THR A 166 8.66 -15.52 2.73
N ILE A 167 8.79 -16.74 2.20
CA ILE A 167 9.86 -17.67 2.56
C ILE A 167 11.23 -17.04 2.31
N ILE A 168 11.45 -16.38 1.16
CA ILE A 168 12.73 -15.75 0.83
C ILE A 168 13.03 -14.59 1.80
N ARG A 169 12.02 -13.76 2.15
CA ARG A 169 12.15 -12.66 3.10
C ARG A 169 12.54 -13.13 4.50
N ASP A 170 11.84 -14.16 4.98
CA ASP A 170 11.95 -14.62 6.37
C ASP A 170 13.13 -15.59 6.58
N TYR A 171 13.74 -16.03 5.47
CA TYR A 171 14.88 -16.93 5.55
C TYR A 171 16.09 -16.24 6.18
N ASN A 172 16.47 -16.74 7.37
CA ASN A 172 17.59 -16.22 8.13
C ASN A 172 18.84 -17.05 7.83
N VAL A 173 19.86 -16.42 7.21
CA VAL A 173 21.11 -17.09 6.79
C VAL A 173 21.89 -17.74 7.95
N ASN A 174 21.57 -17.41 9.20
CA ASN A 174 22.22 -18.00 10.37
C ASN A 174 21.88 -19.48 10.56
N GLU A 175 20.84 -20.01 9.93
CA GLU A 175 20.50 -21.44 9.98
C GLU A 175 21.17 -22.29 8.88
N GLY A 176 21.79 -21.66 7.90
CA GLY A 176 22.32 -22.31 6.71
C GLY A 176 23.80 -22.09 6.40
N GLY A 177 24.68 -21.96 7.38
CA GLY A 177 26.15 -22.04 7.26
C GLY A 177 26.77 -21.36 6.02
N CYS A 178 27.20 -20.11 6.13
CA CYS A 178 28.03 -19.47 5.12
C CYS A 178 29.41 -20.18 5.03
N ALA A 179 29.79 -20.65 3.86
CA ALA A 179 31.15 -21.20 3.62
C ALA A 179 32.20 -20.09 3.88
N ARG A 180 33.25 -20.44 4.63
CA ARG A 180 34.33 -19.56 5.12
C ARG A 180 35.16 -18.81 4.05
N SER A 181 34.77 -18.84 2.78
CA SER A 181 35.54 -18.27 1.67
C SER A 181 35.05 -16.95 1.12
N CYS A 182 33.99 -16.34 1.68
CA CYS A 182 33.44 -15.07 1.21
C CYS A 182 34.03 -13.90 2.00
N LYS A 183 35.23 -13.46 1.60
CA LYS A 183 35.83 -12.18 2.09
C LYS A 183 35.42 -11.07 1.12
N LYS A 184 34.39 -10.33 1.38
CA LYS A 184 34.00 -8.98 1.02
C LYS A 184 32.49 -8.91 0.78
N ASP A 185 31.83 -7.95 1.42
CA ASP A 185 30.42 -7.56 1.32
C ASP A 185 29.39 -8.49 1.97
N HIS A 186 29.50 -8.71 3.28
CA HIS A 186 28.59 -9.53 4.07
C HIS A 186 27.16 -8.99 4.20
N GLU A 187 26.88 -7.73 3.94
CA GLU A 187 25.54 -7.17 4.08
C GLU A 187 24.56 -7.63 2.98
N HIS A 188 25.05 -7.82 1.77
CA HIS A 188 24.21 -8.31 0.66
C HIS A 188 23.92 -9.81 0.68
N ILE A 189 24.63 -10.59 1.48
CA ILE A 189 24.49 -12.06 1.55
C ILE A 189 23.41 -12.49 2.57
N LYS A 190 23.04 -11.63 3.51
CA LYS A 190 22.17 -11.97 4.66
C LYS A 190 20.72 -12.30 4.33
N LYS A 191 20.26 -12.09 3.10
CA LYS A 191 18.86 -12.29 2.70
C LYS A 191 18.72 -13.13 1.44
N ARG A 192 19.43 -14.29 1.36
CA ARG A 192 19.38 -15.17 0.19
C ARG A 192 19.25 -16.63 0.61
N ILE A 193 18.31 -17.33 0.00
CA ILE A 193 18.09 -18.75 0.19
C ILE A 193 18.71 -19.56 -0.94
N LYS A 194 19.30 -20.74 -0.64
CA LYS A 194 19.71 -21.67 -1.70
C LYS A 194 18.48 -22.15 -2.46
N LYS A 195 18.56 -22.16 -3.79
CA LYS A 195 17.46 -22.58 -4.67
C LYS A 195 16.90 -23.97 -4.30
N LYS A 196 17.77 -24.91 -3.87
CA LYS A 196 17.35 -26.24 -3.42
C LYS A 196 16.52 -26.18 -2.13
N GLN A 197 16.93 -25.35 -1.16
CA GLN A 197 16.20 -25.16 0.10
C GLN A 197 14.84 -24.46 -0.13
N LEU A 198 14.81 -23.44 -1.02
CA LEU A 198 13.56 -22.80 -1.40
C LEU A 198 12.56 -23.82 -2.00
N ALA A 199 13.06 -24.74 -2.84
CA ALA A 199 12.22 -25.81 -3.39
C ALA A 199 11.66 -26.71 -2.30
N ASP A 200 12.48 -27.07 -1.31
CA ASP A 200 12.05 -27.92 -0.19
C ASP A 200 10.97 -27.23 0.64
N PHE A 201 11.16 -25.97 1.04
CA PHE A 201 10.15 -25.20 1.75
C PHE A 201 8.86 -25.00 0.94
N CYS A 202 8.96 -24.73 -0.36
CA CYS A 202 7.76 -24.61 -1.21
C CYS A 202 6.97 -25.92 -1.34
N ILE A 203 7.63 -27.07 -1.24
CA ILE A 203 6.96 -28.39 -1.20
C ILE A 203 6.28 -28.59 0.15
N GLU A 204 6.99 -28.31 1.26
CA GLU A 204 6.43 -28.40 2.63
C GLU A 204 5.17 -27.54 2.83
N GLN A 205 5.17 -26.35 2.23
CA GLN A 205 4.01 -25.43 2.27
C GLN A 205 2.93 -25.75 1.22
N GLY A 206 3.10 -26.82 0.41
CA GLY A 206 2.12 -27.20 -0.61
C GLY A 206 2.08 -26.26 -1.83
N PHE A 207 3.06 -25.38 -2.02
CA PHE A 207 3.15 -24.51 -3.19
C PHE A 207 3.66 -25.24 -4.43
N LEU A 208 4.40 -26.33 -4.24
CA LEU A 208 4.90 -27.22 -5.28
C LEU A 208 4.51 -28.67 -5.00
N PRO A 209 4.34 -29.51 -6.03
CA PRO A 209 4.08 -30.93 -5.86
C PRO A 209 5.29 -31.67 -5.29
N ALA A 210 5.06 -32.66 -4.43
CA ALA A 210 6.10 -33.47 -3.81
C ALA A 210 6.84 -34.40 -4.77
N GLY A 211 6.30 -34.66 -5.98
CA GLY A 211 6.86 -35.59 -6.95
C GLY A 211 7.61 -34.91 -8.10
N GLY A 212 8.52 -35.63 -8.75
CA GLY A 212 9.28 -35.16 -9.91
C GLY A 212 10.52 -34.34 -9.59
N ASN A 213 11.06 -33.64 -10.60
CA ASN A 213 12.24 -32.76 -10.41
C ASN A 213 11.85 -31.45 -9.75
N LYS A 214 12.09 -31.34 -8.44
CA LYS A 214 11.75 -30.20 -7.63
C LYS A 214 12.33 -28.87 -8.12
N LEU A 215 13.56 -28.87 -8.66
CA LEU A 215 14.22 -27.67 -9.16
C LEU A 215 13.57 -27.18 -10.47
N THR A 216 13.25 -28.08 -11.37
CA THR A 216 12.53 -27.75 -12.62
C THR A 216 11.13 -27.23 -12.30
N SER A 217 10.45 -27.86 -11.33
CA SER A 217 9.12 -27.40 -10.88
C SER A 217 9.19 -26.02 -10.25
N LEU A 218 10.18 -25.75 -9.40
CA LEU A 218 10.42 -24.44 -8.81
C LEU A 218 10.66 -23.38 -9.90
N ASP A 219 11.53 -23.68 -10.87
CA ASP A 219 11.84 -22.74 -11.96
C ASP A 219 10.60 -22.35 -12.74
N LYS A 220 9.87 -23.33 -13.24
CA LYS A 220 8.71 -23.09 -14.11
C LYS A 220 7.55 -22.42 -13.39
N ASN A 221 7.26 -22.82 -12.14
CA ASN A 221 6.04 -22.42 -11.46
C ASN A 221 6.22 -21.18 -10.58
N ILE A 222 7.44 -20.87 -10.13
CA ILE A 222 7.73 -19.79 -9.18
C ILE A 222 8.79 -18.84 -9.74
N ILE A 223 10.01 -19.31 -9.98
CA ILE A 223 11.15 -18.45 -10.28
C ILE A 223 10.93 -17.62 -11.55
N GLN A 224 10.66 -18.28 -12.69
CA GLN A 224 10.47 -17.58 -13.97
C GLN A 224 9.35 -16.54 -13.88
N LYS A 225 8.23 -16.88 -13.21
CA LYS A 225 7.14 -15.94 -13.05
C LYS A 225 7.54 -14.71 -12.22
N LEU A 226 8.24 -14.91 -11.11
CA LEU A 226 8.66 -13.82 -10.23
C LEU A 226 9.77 -12.95 -10.84
N VAL A 227 10.61 -13.51 -11.71
CA VAL A 227 11.63 -12.76 -12.46
C VAL A 227 10.99 -12.04 -13.64
N ASP A 228 10.35 -12.79 -14.56
CA ASP A 228 9.98 -12.26 -15.88
C ASP A 228 8.81 -11.30 -15.83
N LYS A 229 7.86 -11.52 -14.90
CA LYS A 229 6.62 -10.73 -14.85
C LYS A 229 6.69 -9.55 -13.88
N TRP A 230 7.40 -9.69 -12.77
CA TRP A 230 7.38 -8.69 -11.70
C TRP A 230 8.76 -8.17 -11.29
N ASP A 231 9.86 -8.83 -11.69
CA ASP A 231 11.21 -8.51 -11.23
C ASP A 231 11.33 -8.47 -9.69
N PHE A 232 10.64 -9.40 -8.99
CA PHE A 232 10.61 -9.44 -7.53
C PHE A 232 11.76 -10.21 -6.91
N ILE A 233 12.41 -11.07 -7.69
CA ILE A 233 13.54 -11.86 -7.22
C ILE A 233 14.71 -11.81 -8.22
N ARG A 234 15.91 -12.02 -7.69
CA ARG A 234 17.12 -12.21 -8.48
C ARG A 234 17.76 -13.55 -8.14
N ILE A 235 18.44 -14.14 -9.11
CA ILE A 235 19.17 -15.38 -8.96
C ILE A 235 20.65 -15.10 -9.14
N GLU A 236 21.45 -15.59 -8.20
CA GLU A 236 22.90 -15.46 -8.26
C GLU A 236 23.57 -16.82 -8.12
N LYS A 237 24.61 -17.05 -8.92
CA LYS A 237 25.45 -18.24 -8.81
C LYS A 237 26.65 -17.93 -7.91
N ILE A 238 26.76 -18.63 -6.81
CA ILE A 238 27.89 -18.52 -5.88
C ILE A 238 28.56 -19.93 -5.76
N GLY A 239 29.74 -20.06 -6.32
CA GLY A 239 30.38 -21.35 -6.48
C GLY A 239 29.57 -22.30 -7.36
N GLN A 240 29.23 -23.48 -6.83
CA GLN A 240 28.38 -24.46 -7.53
C GLN A 240 26.89 -24.36 -7.20
N SER A 241 26.50 -23.41 -6.37
CA SER A 241 25.11 -23.26 -5.90
C SER A 241 24.44 -22.01 -6.46
N TYR A 242 23.14 -22.10 -6.70
CA TYR A 242 22.28 -20.96 -7.04
C TYR A 242 21.56 -20.48 -5.80
N TYR A 243 21.50 -19.15 -5.62
CA TYR A 243 20.84 -18.47 -4.54
C TYR A 243 19.75 -17.54 -5.11
N VAL A 244 18.67 -17.42 -4.35
CA VAL A 244 17.52 -16.57 -4.69
C VAL A 244 17.39 -15.50 -3.59
N GLY A 245 17.28 -14.24 -3.97
CA GLY A 245 17.06 -13.12 -3.07
C GLY A 245 15.98 -12.20 -3.61
N LEU A 246 15.38 -11.39 -2.74
CA LEU A 246 14.43 -10.36 -3.16
C LEU A 246 15.17 -9.21 -3.86
N THR A 247 14.50 -8.58 -4.81
CA THR A 247 14.84 -7.25 -5.30
C THR A 247 14.24 -6.19 -4.36
N PRO A 248 14.63 -4.91 -4.45
CA PRO A 248 13.95 -3.85 -3.71
C PRO A 248 12.44 -3.80 -3.96
N GLN A 249 12.00 -4.07 -5.19
CA GLN A 249 10.57 -4.16 -5.54
C GLN A 249 9.90 -5.35 -4.86
N GLY A 250 10.57 -6.50 -4.82
CA GLY A 250 10.07 -7.69 -4.13
C GLY A 250 9.98 -7.50 -2.62
N GLU A 251 10.96 -6.83 -2.00
CA GLU A 251 10.92 -6.49 -0.57
C GLU A 251 9.74 -5.57 -0.24
N ALA A 252 9.57 -4.48 -1.01
CA ALA A 252 8.45 -3.56 -0.84
C ALA A 252 7.10 -4.27 -1.00
N HIS A 253 6.96 -5.10 -2.03
CA HIS A 253 5.71 -5.82 -2.29
C HIS A 253 5.34 -6.79 -1.15
N VAL A 254 6.29 -7.60 -0.67
CA VAL A 254 6.03 -8.51 0.44
C VAL A 254 5.67 -7.73 1.71
N HIS A 255 6.32 -6.59 1.96
CA HIS A 255 5.99 -5.74 3.10
C HIS A 255 4.57 -5.19 3.02
N GLU A 256 4.14 -4.70 1.86
CA GLU A 256 2.77 -4.20 1.63
C GLU A 256 1.70 -5.29 1.81
N MET A 257 1.99 -6.53 1.41
CA MET A 257 1.00 -7.61 1.35
C MET A 257 0.89 -8.48 2.61
N THR A 258 1.94 -8.51 3.45
CA THR A 258 2.01 -9.41 4.63
C THR A 258 1.98 -8.67 5.97
N SER A 259 1.73 -7.38 5.96
CA SER A 259 1.73 -6.53 7.16
C SER A 259 0.34 -6.33 7.73
#